data_7f8abaf48ecd6723a4185a7103cec211
#
_entry.id   7f8abaf48ecd6723a4185a7103cec211
#
_cell.length_a   1.000
_cell.length_b   1.000
_cell.length_c   1.000
_cell.angle_alpha   90.00
_cell.angle_beta   90.00
_cell.angle_gamma   90.00
#
_symmetry.space_group_name_H-M   'P 1'
#
loop_
_entity.id
_entity.type
_entity.pdbx_description
1 polymer ?
#
loop_
_entity_poly.entity_id
_entity_poly.type
_entity_poly.pdbx_seq_one_letter_code
_entity_poly.pdbx_strand_id
1 'polypeptide(L)'
;MKSKWLVLFIVFGLILTACGGGSDDAAEEEVVAEEPAETLDSPATTAAAAEPEADPPSICLVLDIGGLGDLSFNDLAYSGYQKAIEDFGMVGTFLEPDGGGENRGELLELCAEAGNDLIIGNGFLFDASMNEVAPNYPDLNFAITDGVAEPANVRGMLFDHAEGSFLAG
;
A
#
# COMPACT_ATOMS: atom_id res chain seq x y z
N MET A 1 20.83 31.67 -33.56
CA MET A 1 21.63 30.77 -34.42
C MET A 1 21.01 29.40 -34.36
N LYS A 2 20.56 28.93 -35.51
CA LYS A 2 19.81 27.67 -35.70
C LYS A 2 20.83 26.53 -35.79
N SER A 3 20.65 25.43 -35.07
CA SER A 3 21.28 24.18 -35.47
C SER A 3 20.29 23.03 -35.29
N LYS A 4 19.86 22.52 -36.42
CA LYS A 4 19.10 21.31 -36.67
C LYS A 4 20.07 20.13 -36.66
N TRP A 5 19.77 19.07 -35.97
CA TRP A 5 20.28 17.72 -36.24
C TRP A 5 19.11 16.75 -36.13
N LEU A 6 18.70 16.36 -37.14
CA LEU A 6 18.55 15.37 -38.19
C LEU A 6 18.78 13.92 -37.67
N VAL A 7 17.66 13.24 -37.61
CA VAL A 7 17.29 11.85 -37.90
C VAL A 7 18.45 10.87 -38.20
N LEU A 8 18.45 9.74 -37.52
CA LEU A 8 18.90 8.48 -38.10
C LEU A 8 18.00 7.32 -37.69
N PHE A 9 17.20 6.84 -38.62
CA PHE A 9 16.49 5.56 -38.55
C PHE A 9 17.51 4.42 -38.77
N ILE A 10 17.47 3.41 -37.95
CA ILE A 10 17.97 2.10 -38.31
C ILE A 10 16.88 1.06 -38.01
N VAL A 11 16.32 0.60 -39.12
CA VAL A 11 15.47 -0.59 -39.23
C VAL A 11 16.35 -1.80 -39.37
N PHE A 12 16.17 -2.80 -38.56
CA PHE A 12 16.65 -4.17 -38.77
C PHE A 12 15.83 -5.06 -37.81
N GLY A 13 15.03 -5.98 -38.20
CA GLY A 13 15.07 -6.99 -39.20
C GLY A 13 14.46 -8.22 -38.54
N LEU A 14 13.35 -8.71 -39.13
CA LEU A 14 12.67 -9.96 -38.75
C LEU A 14 13.61 -11.16 -38.91
N ILE A 15 13.55 -12.09 -37.93
CA ILE A 15 13.79 -13.51 -38.22
C ILE A 15 12.69 -14.34 -37.61
N LEU A 16 11.80 -14.85 -38.45
CA LEU A 16 10.94 -15.99 -38.19
C LEU A 16 11.78 -17.26 -38.27
N THR A 17 11.63 -18.16 -37.30
CA THR A 17 11.89 -19.56 -37.57
C THR A 17 10.82 -20.40 -36.88
N ALA A 18 10.05 -21.04 -37.77
CA ALA A 18 9.02 -22.01 -37.47
C ALA A 18 9.63 -23.43 -37.53
N CYS A 19 8.85 -24.38 -37.13
CA CYS A 19 8.91 -25.86 -37.24
C CYS A 19 9.31 -26.54 -35.93
N GLY A 20 8.57 -27.51 -35.50
CA GLY A 20 7.58 -28.44 -35.99
C GLY A 20 7.51 -29.60 -35.02
N GLY A 21 6.38 -30.13 -34.83
CA GLY A 21 5.88 -31.39 -35.27
C GLY A 21 5.99 -32.45 -34.17
N GLY A 22 4.93 -33.09 -33.93
CA GLY A 22 4.37 -34.35 -34.24
C GLY A 22 3.93 -35.05 -32.93
N SER A 23 2.67 -35.29 -32.83
CA SER A 23 1.89 -36.50 -33.19
C SER A 23 1.81 -37.56 -32.11
N ASP A 24 0.55 -37.78 -31.78
CA ASP A 24 -0.22 -39.07 -31.67
C ASP A 24 0.11 -39.94 -30.46
N ASP A 25 -0.83 -40.52 -29.77
CA ASP A 25 -1.98 -41.34 -30.16
C ASP A 25 -2.86 -41.67 -28.91
N ALA A 26 -4.14 -41.55 -29.07
CA ALA A 26 -5.25 -42.47 -28.93
C ALA A 26 -5.41 -43.35 -27.66
N ALA A 27 -6.65 -43.28 -27.28
CA ALA A 27 -7.62 -44.36 -27.01
C ALA A 27 -7.89 -44.74 -25.56
N GLU A 28 -9.16 -44.45 -25.21
CA GLU A 28 -10.21 -45.37 -24.72
C GLU A 28 -9.93 -46.14 -23.41
N GLU A 29 -10.79 -46.05 -22.47
CA GLU A 29 -12.04 -46.79 -22.31
C GLU A 29 -12.91 -46.34 -21.14
N GLU A 30 -14.18 -46.31 -21.39
CA GLU A 30 -15.34 -46.18 -20.53
C GLU A 30 -15.36 -47.26 -19.42
N VAL A 31 -15.73 -46.86 -18.19
CA VAL A 31 -16.55 -47.72 -17.34
C VAL A 31 -17.54 -46.88 -16.56
N VAL A 32 -18.80 -47.08 -16.89
CA VAL A 32 -19.99 -46.65 -16.16
C VAL A 32 -20.13 -47.53 -14.91
N ALA A 33 -20.38 -46.92 -13.78
CA ALA A 33 -21.05 -47.59 -12.65
C ALA A 33 -21.95 -46.61 -11.90
N GLU A 34 -23.20 -46.98 -11.84
CA GLU A 34 -24.35 -46.34 -11.22
C GLU A 34 -24.22 -46.12 -9.72
N GLU A 35 -24.91 -45.09 -9.32
CA GLU A 35 -25.49 -44.60 -8.08
C GLU A 35 -25.66 -45.56 -6.89
N PRO A 36 -25.80 -45.01 -5.64
CA PRO A 36 -27.09 -44.50 -5.25
C PRO A 36 -27.07 -43.17 -4.50
N ALA A 37 -28.15 -42.42 -4.73
CA ALA A 37 -28.51 -41.19 -4.07
C ALA A 37 -28.66 -41.36 -2.55
N GLU A 38 -27.85 -40.65 -1.77
CA GLU A 38 -28.19 -40.33 -0.39
C GLU A 38 -28.62 -38.85 -0.30
N THR A 39 -29.88 -38.69 0.05
CA THR A 39 -30.49 -37.42 0.43
C THR A 39 -29.88 -36.97 1.75
N LEU A 40 -28.92 -36.06 1.68
CA LEU A 40 -28.49 -35.33 2.86
C LEU A 40 -29.33 -34.08 3.03
N ASP A 41 -30.12 -34.17 4.09
CA ASP A 41 -30.87 -33.11 4.74
C ASP A 41 -30.02 -31.84 4.84
N SER A 42 -30.45 -30.79 4.15
CA SER A 42 -29.78 -29.48 4.19
C SER A 42 -30.13 -28.80 5.51
N PRO A 43 -29.18 -28.56 6.42
CA PRO A 43 -29.50 -27.71 7.57
C PRO A 43 -29.79 -26.30 7.05
N ALA A 44 -30.95 -25.80 7.45
CA ALA A 44 -31.37 -24.44 7.22
C ALA A 44 -30.24 -23.48 7.60
N THR A 45 -29.66 -22.82 6.60
CA THR A 45 -28.75 -21.70 6.81
C THR A 45 -29.55 -20.61 7.50
N THR A 46 -29.38 -20.49 8.80
CA THR A 46 -29.80 -19.31 9.55
C THR A 46 -29.06 -18.13 8.91
N ALA A 47 -29.77 -17.28 8.21
CA ALA A 47 -29.25 -16.00 7.75
C ALA A 47 -28.73 -15.27 8.99
N ALA A 48 -27.41 -15.19 9.12
CA ALA A 48 -26.78 -14.28 10.08
C ALA A 48 -27.33 -12.88 9.74
N ALA A 49 -27.92 -12.24 10.74
CA ALA A 49 -28.28 -10.83 10.62
C ALA A 49 -27.00 -10.10 10.22
N ALA A 50 -27.04 -9.36 9.11
CA ALA A 50 -25.95 -8.50 8.71
C ALA A 50 -25.69 -7.54 9.88
N GLU A 51 -24.53 -7.62 10.49
CA GLU A 51 -24.03 -6.57 11.38
C GLU A 51 -24.03 -5.28 10.57
N PRO A 52 -24.37 -4.13 11.18
CA PRO A 52 -24.28 -2.86 10.49
C PRO A 52 -22.86 -2.75 9.91
N GLU A 53 -22.76 -2.54 8.61
CA GLU A 53 -21.47 -2.31 7.97
C GLU A 53 -20.82 -1.12 8.67
N ALA A 54 -19.71 -1.35 9.36
CA ALA A 54 -18.93 -0.30 9.95
C ALA A 54 -18.41 0.60 8.83
N ASP A 55 -18.32 1.91 9.08
CA ASP A 55 -17.69 2.82 8.15
C ASP A 55 -16.29 2.31 7.78
N PRO A 56 -15.86 2.48 6.51
CA PRO A 56 -14.54 2.03 6.10
C PRO A 56 -13.45 2.71 6.96
N PRO A 57 -12.42 1.98 7.39
CA PRO A 57 -11.35 2.57 8.19
C PRO A 57 -10.67 3.71 7.42
N SER A 58 -10.25 4.73 8.14
CA SER A 58 -9.69 5.96 7.58
C SER A 58 -8.21 6.14 7.92
N ILE A 59 -7.44 6.64 6.94
CA ILE A 59 -6.00 6.85 7.07
C ILE A 59 -5.62 8.27 6.64
N CYS A 60 -4.80 8.92 7.45
CA CYS A 60 -4.15 10.18 7.08
C CYS A 60 -2.63 10.00 7.03
N LEU A 61 -2.04 10.28 5.88
CA LEU A 61 -0.59 10.26 5.68
C LEU A 61 -0.06 11.68 5.64
N VAL A 62 0.85 12.04 6.55
CA VAL A 62 1.57 13.31 6.50
C VAL A 62 2.98 13.03 5.97
N LEU A 63 3.26 13.56 4.77
CA LEU A 63 4.57 13.43 4.13
C LEU A 63 5.61 14.32 4.80
N ASP A 64 6.88 14.07 4.55
CA ASP A 64 7.97 14.92 5.04
C ASP A 64 8.40 15.95 3.97
N ILE A 65 9.41 16.75 4.31
CA ILE A 65 10.01 17.74 3.43
C ILE A 65 10.33 17.12 2.06
N GLY A 66 10.02 17.84 1.01
CA GLY A 66 10.16 17.39 -0.37
C GLY A 66 8.84 16.98 -0.99
N GLY A 67 7.90 16.50 -0.19
CA GLY A 67 6.57 16.14 -0.67
C GLY A 67 6.57 15.10 -1.78
N LEU A 68 5.47 15.06 -2.54
CA LEU A 68 5.36 14.18 -3.71
C LEU A 68 6.29 14.62 -4.84
N GLY A 69 6.83 13.64 -5.56
CA GLY A 69 7.74 13.85 -6.69
C GLY A 69 9.21 13.84 -6.28
N ASP A 70 9.54 13.43 -5.06
CA ASP A 70 10.92 13.27 -4.60
C ASP A 70 11.61 12.03 -5.21
N LEU A 71 10.84 11.19 -5.93
CA LEU A 71 11.27 9.92 -6.52
C LEU A 71 11.94 8.98 -5.50
N SER A 72 11.59 9.09 -4.24
CA SER A 72 12.23 8.43 -3.12
C SER A 72 11.25 8.17 -1.97
N PHE A 73 11.58 8.67 -0.79
CA PHE A 73 10.95 8.32 0.49
C PHE A 73 9.46 8.71 0.56
N ASN A 74 9.10 9.92 0.13
CA ASN A 74 7.71 10.36 0.14
C ASN A 74 6.88 9.65 -0.93
N ASP A 75 7.42 9.48 -2.14
CA ASP A 75 6.72 8.76 -3.21
C ASP A 75 6.48 7.29 -2.86
N LEU A 76 7.44 6.64 -2.17
CA LEU A 76 7.27 5.27 -1.70
C LEU A 76 6.23 5.16 -0.59
N ALA A 77 6.22 6.09 0.36
CA ALA A 77 5.20 6.16 1.41
C ALA A 77 3.80 6.37 0.83
N TYR A 78 3.68 7.28 -0.13
CA TYR A 78 2.43 7.53 -0.84
C TYR A 78 1.96 6.32 -1.65
N SER A 79 2.87 5.60 -2.29
CA SER A 79 2.55 4.34 -2.97
C SER A 79 1.99 3.29 -2.00
N GLY A 80 2.58 3.17 -0.81
CA GLY A 80 2.07 2.31 0.26
C GLY A 80 0.69 2.73 0.75
N TYR A 81 0.45 4.03 0.90
CA TYR A 81 -0.84 4.60 1.24
C TYR A 81 -1.91 4.28 0.18
N GLN A 82 -1.61 4.48 -1.11
CA GLN A 82 -2.53 4.13 -2.19
C GLN A 82 -2.88 2.64 -2.18
N LYS A 83 -1.87 1.80 -1.95
CA LYS A 83 -2.06 0.36 -1.86
C LYS A 83 -2.92 -0.05 -0.65
N ALA A 84 -2.79 0.62 0.48
CA ALA A 84 -3.64 0.38 1.65
C ALA A 84 -5.12 0.71 1.36
N ILE A 85 -5.38 1.81 0.65
CA ILE A 85 -6.74 2.16 0.19
C ILE A 85 -7.31 1.08 -0.72
N GLU A 86 -6.51 0.60 -1.68
CA GLU A 86 -6.95 -0.42 -2.64
C GLU A 86 -7.17 -1.79 -1.98
N ASP A 87 -6.20 -2.26 -1.18
CA ASP A 87 -6.21 -3.62 -0.64
C ASP A 87 -7.20 -3.79 0.53
N PHE A 88 -7.40 -2.74 1.32
CA PHE A 88 -8.19 -2.80 2.57
C PHE A 88 -9.50 -2.00 2.50
N GLY A 89 -9.80 -1.36 1.37
CA GLY A 89 -10.99 -0.54 1.22
C GLY A 89 -11.02 0.68 2.14
N MET A 90 -9.85 1.19 2.53
CA MET A 90 -9.74 2.36 3.40
C MET A 90 -10.16 3.62 2.66
N VAL A 91 -10.60 4.62 3.41
CA VAL A 91 -10.69 6.00 2.92
C VAL A 91 -9.49 6.78 3.42
N GLY A 92 -8.98 7.74 2.64
CA GLY A 92 -7.75 8.37 3.04
C GLY A 92 -7.54 9.78 2.55
N THR A 93 -6.68 10.48 3.28
CA THR A 93 -6.17 11.82 2.97
C THR A 93 -4.65 11.80 3.11
N PHE A 94 -3.95 12.60 2.32
CA PHE A 94 -2.55 12.89 2.58
C PHE A 94 -2.31 14.39 2.64
N LEU A 95 -1.33 14.80 3.42
CA LEU A 95 -0.95 16.18 3.64
C LEU A 95 0.55 16.35 3.42
N GLU A 96 0.95 17.50 2.94
CA GLU A 96 2.35 17.87 2.72
C GLU A 96 2.71 19.06 3.61
N PRO A 97 3.86 19.05 4.29
CA PRO A 97 4.28 20.15 5.12
C PRO A 97 4.71 21.34 4.26
N ASP A 98 4.63 22.52 4.85
CA ASP A 98 5.23 23.72 4.26
C ASP A 98 6.76 23.59 4.19
N GLY A 99 7.40 24.35 3.32
CA GLY A 99 8.78 24.26 2.86
C GLY A 99 9.86 23.77 3.81
N GLY A 100 9.83 24.11 5.10
CA GLY A 100 10.78 23.65 6.12
C GLY A 100 10.24 22.57 7.03
N GLY A 101 8.95 22.24 6.91
CA GLY A 101 8.29 21.24 7.74
C GLY A 101 8.02 21.66 9.18
N GLU A 102 8.01 22.99 9.45
CA GLU A 102 7.74 23.50 10.79
C GLU A 102 6.31 23.21 11.25
N ASN A 103 5.38 23.02 10.31
CA ASN A 103 3.97 22.78 10.58
C ASN A 103 3.60 21.28 10.74
N ARG A 104 4.56 20.39 10.93
CA ARG A 104 4.29 18.93 11.10
C ARG A 104 3.27 18.63 12.19
N GLY A 105 3.40 19.28 13.35
CA GLY A 105 2.46 19.12 14.47
C GLY A 105 1.05 19.54 14.09
N GLU A 106 0.87 20.68 13.44
CA GLU A 106 -0.42 21.17 12.97
C GLU A 106 -1.08 20.20 11.98
N LEU A 107 -0.29 19.58 11.10
CA LEU A 107 -0.80 18.61 10.14
C LEU A 107 -1.23 17.31 10.81
N LEU A 108 -0.51 16.82 11.84
CA LEU A 108 -0.94 15.68 12.64
C LEU A 108 -2.23 15.99 13.39
N GLU A 109 -2.36 17.20 13.95
CA GLU A 109 -3.59 17.63 14.63
C GLU A 109 -4.76 17.70 13.64
N LEU A 110 -4.57 18.24 12.44
CA LEU A 110 -5.62 18.25 11.39
C LEU A 110 -6.10 16.85 11.05
N CYS A 111 -5.19 15.88 10.94
CA CYS A 111 -5.55 14.48 10.73
C CYS A 111 -6.35 13.90 11.90
N ALA A 112 -5.97 14.22 13.14
CA ALA A 112 -6.62 13.75 14.35
C ALA A 112 -8.00 14.38 14.53
N GLU A 113 -8.12 15.69 14.33
CA GLU A 113 -9.40 16.43 14.39
C GLU A 113 -10.39 15.98 13.30
N ALA A 114 -9.89 15.55 12.15
CA ALA A 114 -10.71 14.95 11.09
C ALA A 114 -11.25 13.56 11.45
N GLY A 115 -10.79 12.96 12.57
CA GLY A 115 -11.27 11.68 13.07
C GLY A 115 -10.72 10.49 12.28
N ASN A 116 -9.50 10.59 11.75
CA ASN A 116 -8.87 9.46 11.08
C ASN A 116 -8.48 8.37 12.09
N ASP A 117 -8.73 7.10 11.74
CA ASP A 117 -8.44 5.94 12.58
C ASP A 117 -6.94 5.67 12.69
N LEU A 118 -6.18 5.99 11.64
CA LEU A 118 -4.74 5.83 11.57
C LEU A 118 -4.09 7.10 11.00
N ILE A 119 -3.14 7.65 11.73
CA ILE A 119 -2.40 8.85 11.33
C ILE A 119 -0.92 8.50 11.22
N ILE A 120 -0.33 8.69 10.05
CA ILE A 120 1.06 8.32 9.76
C ILE A 120 1.87 9.57 9.49
N GLY A 121 2.92 9.81 10.28
CA GLY A 121 3.98 10.77 9.99
C GLY A 121 5.15 10.08 9.26
N ASN A 122 5.49 10.56 8.07
CA ASN A 122 6.47 9.93 7.22
C ASN A 122 7.88 10.49 7.47
N GLY A 123 8.63 9.85 8.36
CA GLY A 123 10.02 10.18 8.62
C GLY A 123 10.32 10.57 10.08
N PHE A 124 11.58 10.36 10.48
CA PHE A 124 12.05 10.58 11.85
C PHE A 124 11.90 12.04 12.33
N LEU A 125 11.78 13.01 11.43
CA LEU A 125 11.55 14.41 11.81
C LEU A 125 10.17 14.66 12.46
N PHE A 126 9.29 13.66 12.41
CA PHE A 126 8.03 13.68 13.16
C PHE A 126 8.16 13.27 14.63
N ASP A 127 9.31 12.78 15.11
CA ASP A 127 9.50 12.29 16.49
C ASP A 127 8.98 13.30 17.53
N ALA A 128 9.42 14.55 17.44
CA ALA A 128 9.02 15.59 18.38
C ALA A 128 7.51 15.88 18.31
N SER A 129 6.97 16.05 17.10
CA SER A 129 5.55 16.33 16.90
C SER A 129 4.66 15.18 17.33
N MET A 130 5.08 13.94 17.09
CA MET A 130 4.35 12.75 17.57
C MET A 130 4.26 12.69 19.09
N ASN A 131 5.38 12.98 19.78
CA ASN A 131 5.42 13.02 21.23
C ASN A 131 4.56 14.12 21.85
N GLU A 132 4.35 15.21 21.12
CA GLU A 132 3.52 16.33 21.56
C GLU A 132 2.04 16.12 21.27
N VAL A 133 1.71 15.66 20.05
CA VAL A 133 0.32 15.59 19.56
C VAL A 133 -0.39 14.30 20.00
N ALA A 134 0.22 13.14 19.84
CA ALA A 134 -0.47 11.87 20.05
C ALA A 134 -1.07 11.69 21.46
N PRO A 135 -0.45 12.19 22.56
CA PRO A 135 -1.05 12.10 23.90
C PRO A 135 -2.38 12.83 24.03
N ASN A 136 -2.66 13.83 23.20
CA ASN A 136 -3.91 14.59 23.22
C ASN A 136 -5.08 13.81 22.60
N TYR A 137 -4.78 12.73 21.86
CA TYR A 137 -5.74 11.88 21.14
C TYR A 137 -5.56 10.40 21.48
N PRO A 138 -5.77 10.00 22.76
CA PRO A 138 -5.39 8.66 23.25
C PRO A 138 -6.16 7.52 22.58
N ASP A 139 -7.31 7.80 22.01
CA ASP A 139 -8.17 6.83 21.31
C ASP A 139 -7.84 6.63 19.84
N LEU A 140 -6.95 7.48 19.28
CA LEU A 140 -6.50 7.38 17.89
C LEU A 140 -5.17 6.65 17.79
N ASN A 141 -4.95 6.00 16.63
CA ASN A 141 -3.71 5.29 16.36
C ASN A 141 -2.77 6.16 15.52
N PHE A 142 -1.55 6.29 15.98
CA PHE A 142 -0.49 6.97 15.26
C PHE A 142 0.61 6.00 14.85
N ALA A 143 1.29 6.31 13.76
CA ALA A 143 2.50 5.61 13.33
C ALA A 143 3.54 6.60 12.81
N ILE A 144 4.80 6.26 12.97
CA ILE A 144 5.92 7.03 12.43
C ILE A 144 6.83 6.08 11.65
N THR A 145 7.15 6.45 10.40
CA THR A 145 8.12 5.71 9.59
C THR A 145 9.53 6.22 9.89
N ASP A 146 10.47 5.30 9.99
CA ASP A 146 11.88 5.57 10.26
C ASP A 146 12.12 6.37 11.56
N GLY A 147 11.23 6.23 12.53
CA GLY A 147 11.29 6.96 13.79
C GLY A 147 10.75 6.16 14.96
N VAL A 148 10.94 6.70 16.15
CA VAL A 148 10.42 6.17 17.41
C VAL A 148 9.70 7.29 18.16
N ALA A 149 8.64 6.92 18.87
CA ALA A 149 7.94 7.85 19.74
C ALA A 149 7.54 7.14 21.04
N GLU A 150 7.43 7.90 22.11
CA GLU A 150 7.16 7.38 23.46
C GLU A 150 5.67 7.10 23.73
N PRO A 151 4.69 7.84 23.18
CA PRO A 151 3.29 7.65 23.51
C PRO A 151 2.80 6.24 23.14
N ALA A 152 1.97 5.66 24.03
CA ALA A 152 1.51 4.27 23.91
C ALA A 152 0.66 4.01 22.64
N ASN A 153 0.03 5.05 22.11
CA ASN A 153 -0.77 5.02 20.90
C ASN A 153 0.02 5.33 19.61
N VAL A 154 1.36 5.38 19.70
CA VAL A 154 2.24 5.57 18.54
C VAL A 154 3.02 4.29 18.27
N ARG A 155 3.02 3.85 17.01
CA ARG A 155 3.84 2.75 16.53
C ARG A 155 5.02 3.26 15.71
N GLY A 156 6.24 3.07 16.20
CA GLY A 156 7.46 3.28 15.42
C GLY A 156 7.72 2.14 14.44
N MET A 157 8.08 2.48 13.22
CA MET A 157 8.49 1.55 12.17
C MET A 157 9.93 1.87 11.78
N LEU A 158 10.87 0.98 12.13
CA LEU A 158 12.28 1.16 11.83
C LEU A 158 12.71 0.24 10.68
N PHE A 159 13.67 0.70 9.92
CA PHE A 159 14.30 -0.07 8.86
C PHE A 159 15.70 -0.53 9.28
N ASP A 160 16.09 -1.73 8.85
CA ASP A 160 17.48 -2.16 9.00
C ASP A 160 18.35 -1.58 7.87
N HIS A 161 18.77 -0.35 8.06
CA HIS A 161 19.56 0.39 7.08
C HIS A 161 20.92 -0.26 6.79
N ALA A 162 21.51 -0.96 7.78
CA ALA A 162 22.78 -1.62 7.61
C ALA A 162 22.68 -2.79 6.64
N GLU A 163 21.67 -3.63 6.81
CA GLU A 163 21.41 -4.76 5.92
C GLU A 163 21.02 -4.29 4.52
N GLY A 164 20.11 -3.32 4.42
CA GLY A 164 19.68 -2.76 3.14
C GLY A 164 20.83 -2.13 2.36
N SER A 165 21.70 -1.37 3.03
CA SER A 165 22.87 -0.74 2.42
C SER A 165 23.90 -1.78 1.98
N PHE A 166 24.09 -2.85 2.75
CA PHE A 166 24.99 -3.94 2.38
C PHE A 166 24.54 -4.66 1.11
N LEU A 167 23.23 -4.86 0.93
CA LEU A 167 22.66 -5.48 -0.27
C LEU A 167 22.76 -4.59 -1.50
N ALA A 168 22.77 -3.29 -1.31
CA ALA A 168 22.88 -2.32 -2.41
C ALA A 168 24.32 -2.12 -2.93
N GLY A 169 25.35 -2.62 -2.24
CA GLY A 169 26.77 -2.55 -2.61
C GLY A 169 27.51 -1.38 -1.99
#